data_3e1119ef45f9cfd5a4d090f225bddd1e
#
_entry.id   3e1119ef45f9cfd5a4d090f225bddd1e
#
_cell.length_a   1.000
_cell.length_b   1.000
_cell.length_c   1.000
_cell.angle_alpha   90.00
_cell.angle_beta   90.00
_cell.angle_gamma   90.00
#
_symmetry.space_group_name_H-M   'P 1'
#
loop_
_entity.id
_entity.type
_entity.pdbx_description
1 polymer ?
#
loop_
_entity_poly.entity_id
_entity_poly.type
_entity_poly.pdbx_seq_one_letter_code
_entity_poly.pdbx_strand_id
1 'polypeptide(L)'
;MLTLSRSRLMAAATLLLATFIFLTLNVAPAAANPGIDIEKHTNGEDADDPTGPVIPVGDPVLWEYIVTNTGNLDLNNLVVYDDQGVAVSCPQTSLVVGETMICTGNGIAEAGQYANIGCVDVIRNGEVILTDCDPSHYYGEEPPPPPPGGGDGCTPGYWKQDQHFDSWVGYSPSDSFDAIFGVSYGGTLLEGADAKGGKENALARHAVAALLNSTNPDVDYLYSTAEVISMVQDAFASGEFNDTKDLFEEQNEMGCPLN
;
A
#
# COMPACT_ATOMS: atom_id res chain seq x y z
N MET A 1 -60.09 -41.23 94.23
CA MET A 1 -58.68 -40.95 94.49
C MET A 1 -57.92 -41.38 93.23
N LEU A 2 -57.35 -40.44 92.53
CA LEU A 2 -56.79 -40.64 91.19
C LEU A 2 -55.36 -41.13 91.25
N THR A 3 -55.07 -42.18 90.51
CA THR A 3 -53.69 -42.61 90.23
C THR A 3 -53.33 -42.24 88.79
N LEU A 4 -52.28 -41.44 88.62
CA LEU A 4 -51.73 -41.05 87.36
C LEU A 4 -50.90 -42.13 86.74
N SER A 5 -51.26 -42.50 85.53
CA SER A 5 -50.43 -43.37 84.66
C SER A 5 -49.40 -42.54 83.88
N ARG A 6 -48.15 -42.93 83.97
CA ARG A 6 -47.04 -42.38 83.19
C ARG A 6 -46.88 -43.19 81.90
N SER A 7 -47.28 -42.63 80.78
CA SER A 7 -46.89 -43.18 79.45
C SER A 7 -45.49 -42.74 79.02
N ARG A 8 -44.68 -43.71 78.67
CA ARG A 8 -43.34 -43.47 78.15
C ARG A 8 -43.41 -43.21 76.67
N LEU A 9 -42.95 -42.08 76.24
CA LEU A 9 -42.78 -41.73 74.82
C LEU A 9 -41.43 -42.33 74.40
N MET A 10 -41.44 -43.28 73.46
CA MET A 10 -40.20 -43.72 72.72
C MET A 10 -40.04 -42.83 71.54
N ALA A 11 -38.94 -42.05 71.55
CA ALA A 11 -38.51 -41.30 70.40
C ALA A 11 -37.70 -42.24 69.46
N ALA A 12 -38.24 -42.50 68.27
CA ALA A 12 -37.52 -43.18 67.16
C ALA A 12 -36.67 -42.14 66.46
N ALA A 13 -35.34 -42.25 66.57
CA ALA A 13 -34.39 -41.45 65.82
C ALA A 13 -34.21 -42.12 64.44
N THR A 14 -34.77 -41.53 63.44
CA THR A 14 -34.54 -41.91 62.00
C THR A 14 -33.25 -41.24 61.54
N LEU A 15 -32.17 -42.07 61.35
CA LEU A 15 -30.89 -41.67 60.77
C LEU A 15 -31.04 -41.58 59.26
N LEU A 16 -31.17 -40.37 58.70
CA LEU A 16 -31.12 -40.10 57.26
C LEU A 16 -29.68 -40.13 56.81
N LEU A 17 -29.25 -41.22 56.15
CA LEU A 17 -27.94 -41.39 55.51
C LEU A 17 -28.02 -40.67 54.16
N ALA A 18 -27.57 -39.43 54.04
CA ALA A 18 -27.44 -38.72 52.79
C ALA A 18 -26.24 -39.27 52.01
N THR A 19 -26.49 -40.14 51.07
CA THR A 19 -25.48 -40.58 50.08
C THR A 19 -25.25 -39.48 49.06
N PHE A 20 -24.14 -38.74 49.22
CA PHE A 20 -23.61 -37.83 48.19
C PHE A 20 -23.08 -38.66 47.04
N ILE A 21 -23.83 -38.79 45.94
CA ILE A 21 -23.35 -39.35 44.68
C ILE A 21 -22.49 -38.26 44.06
N PHE A 22 -21.16 -38.36 44.16
CA PHE A 22 -20.20 -37.59 43.33
C PHE A 22 -20.33 -38.05 41.91
N LEU A 23 -21.11 -37.32 41.08
CA LEU A 23 -21.11 -37.49 39.62
C LEU A 23 -19.79 -36.92 39.11
N THR A 24 -18.76 -37.77 38.92
CA THR A 24 -17.55 -37.37 38.24
C THR A 24 -17.91 -37.19 36.76
N LEU A 25 -18.09 -35.95 36.33
CA LEU A 25 -18.17 -35.60 34.91
C LEU A 25 -16.77 -35.97 34.30
N ASN A 26 -16.71 -37.12 33.67
CA ASN A 26 -15.59 -37.42 32.77
C ASN A 26 -15.69 -36.52 31.56
N VAL A 27 -15.08 -35.33 31.61
CA VAL A 27 -14.87 -34.50 30.42
C VAL A 27 -13.82 -35.24 29.59
N ALA A 28 -14.24 -35.88 28.51
CA ALA A 28 -13.29 -36.43 27.58
C ALA A 28 -12.41 -35.28 27.05
N PRO A 29 -11.10 -35.49 26.96
CA PRO A 29 -10.21 -34.49 26.35
C PRO A 29 -10.72 -34.16 24.95
N ALA A 30 -10.82 -32.88 24.61
CA ALA A 30 -11.16 -32.45 23.26
C ALA A 30 -10.17 -33.10 22.28
N ALA A 31 -10.70 -33.66 21.19
CA ALA A 31 -9.84 -34.23 20.16
C ALA A 31 -8.86 -33.16 19.65
N ALA A 32 -7.60 -33.53 19.48
CA ALA A 32 -6.60 -32.67 18.86
C ALA A 32 -7.03 -32.36 17.41
N ASN A 33 -7.30 -31.11 17.13
CA ASN A 33 -7.69 -30.63 15.81
C ASN A 33 -6.85 -29.40 15.46
N PRO A 34 -5.63 -29.60 14.91
CA PRO A 34 -4.82 -28.49 14.47
C PRO A 34 -5.46 -27.78 13.26
N GLY A 35 -5.35 -26.47 13.17
CA GLY A 35 -5.87 -25.64 12.08
C GLY A 35 -5.01 -24.41 11.92
N ILE A 36 -4.78 -24.02 10.69
CA ILE A 36 -4.09 -22.81 10.29
C ILE A 36 -4.89 -22.13 9.19
N ASP A 37 -4.86 -20.83 9.14
CA ASP A 37 -5.51 -19.99 8.15
C ASP A 37 -4.60 -18.83 7.79
N ILE A 38 -4.53 -18.48 6.52
CA ILE A 38 -3.78 -17.33 6.02
C ILE A 38 -4.69 -16.48 5.13
N GLU A 39 -4.65 -15.18 5.37
CA GLU A 39 -5.31 -14.15 4.57
C GLU A 39 -4.26 -13.18 4.07
N LYS A 40 -4.24 -12.87 2.77
CA LYS A 40 -3.21 -12.04 2.16
C LYS A 40 -3.79 -10.75 1.58
N HIS A 41 -3.27 -9.63 2.03
CA HIS A 41 -3.65 -8.31 1.55
C HIS A 41 -2.56 -7.69 0.68
N THR A 42 -2.98 -6.93 -0.33
CA THR A 42 -2.11 -6.03 -1.12
C THR A 42 -2.46 -4.58 -0.82
N ASN A 43 -1.50 -3.81 -0.27
CA ASN A 43 -1.68 -2.41 0.18
C ASN A 43 -2.90 -2.24 1.12
N GLY A 44 -3.14 -3.24 1.98
CA GLY A 44 -4.23 -3.24 2.96
C GLY A 44 -5.60 -3.65 2.41
N GLU A 45 -5.71 -4.06 1.15
CA GLU A 45 -6.92 -4.59 0.54
C GLU A 45 -6.83 -6.11 0.41
N ASP A 46 -7.91 -6.80 0.78
CA ASP A 46 -8.17 -8.19 0.41
C ASP A 46 -8.42 -8.21 -1.10
N ALA A 47 -7.54 -8.87 -1.83
CA ALA A 47 -7.47 -8.78 -3.29
C ALA A 47 -7.42 -10.17 -3.94
N ASP A 48 -8.27 -11.08 -3.49
CA ASP A 48 -8.36 -12.47 -3.96
C ASP A 48 -8.69 -12.58 -5.44
N ASP A 49 -9.47 -11.64 -5.94
CA ASP A 49 -9.92 -11.61 -7.32
C ASP A 49 -9.21 -10.51 -8.12
N PRO A 50 -8.89 -10.73 -9.42
CA PRO A 50 -8.50 -9.65 -10.32
C PRO A 50 -9.61 -8.57 -10.43
N THR A 51 -9.29 -7.27 -10.54
CA THR A 51 -7.94 -6.73 -10.76
C THR A 51 -7.13 -6.54 -9.48
N GLY A 52 -7.76 -6.49 -8.29
CA GLY A 52 -7.15 -5.96 -7.09
C GLY A 52 -6.98 -4.43 -7.14
N PRO A 53 -6.23 -3.81 -6.21
CA PRO A 53 -5.94 -2.38 -6.23
C PRO A 53 -5.17 -1.97 -7.50
N VAL A 54 -5.46 -0.77 -7.99
CA VAL A 54 -4.69 -0.15 -9.08
C VAL A 54 -3.52 0.62 -8.47
N ILE A 55 -2.31 0.27 -8.88
CA ILE A 55 -1.07 0.83 -8.33
C ILE A 55 -0.25 1.37 -9.51
N PRO A 56 0.20 2.64 -9.51
CA PRO A 56 1.09 3.15 -10.54
C PRO A 56 2.36 2.30 -10.67
N VAL A 57 2.79 2.03 -11.90
CA VAL A 57 4.04 1.30 -12.16
C VAL A 57 5.23 2.04 -11.54
N GLY A 58 6.05 1.31 -10.78
CA GLY A 58 7.17 1.87 -10.04
C GLY A 58 6.87 2.22 -8.57
N ASP A 59 5.60 2.27 -8.18
CA ASP A 59 5.22 2.54 -6.79
C ASP A 59 5.45 1.32 -5.88
N PRO A 60 5.65 1.55 -4.57
CA PRO A 60 5.85 0.47 -3.61
C PRO A 60 4.58 -0.35 -3.41
N VAL A 61 4.76 -1.67 -3.33
CA VAL A 61 3.71 -2.64 -2.97
C VAL A 61 4.05 -3.26 -1.63
N LEU A 62 3.09 -3.23 -0.71
CA LEU A 62 3.15 -3.92 0.58
C LEU A 62 2.18 -5.11 0.56
N TRP A 63 2.71 -6.31 0.80
CA TRP A 63 1.89 -7.48 1.09
C TRP A 63 1.89 -7.77 2.58
N GLU A 64 0.70 -8.01 3.13
CA GLU A 64 0.48 -8.46 4.50
C GLU A 64 -0.08 -9.88 4.46
N TYR A 65 0.56 -10.78 5.21
CA TYR A 65 0.17 -12.18 5.37
C TYR A 65 -0.34 -12.36 6.79
N ILE A 66 -1.66 -12.43 6.94
CA ILE A 66 -2.35 -12.49 8.22
C ILE A 66 -2.57 -13.96 8.56
N VAL A 67 -1.75 -14.51 9.44
CA VAL A 67 -1.74 -15.93 9.77
C VAL A 67 -2.40 -16.16 11.13
N THR A 68 -3.43 -17.00 11.17
CA THR A 68 -4.22 -17.30 12.37
C THR A 68 -4.21 -18.79 12.70
N ASN A 69 -3.95 -19.14 13.98
CA ASN A 69 -4.16 -20.49 14.47
C ASN A 69 -5.64 -20.70 14.77
N THR A 70 -6.34 -21.37 13.87
CA THR A 70 -7.77 -21.69 13.95
C THR A 70 -8.07 -23.03 14.64
N GLY A 71 -7.00 -23.75 15.02
CA GLY A 71 -7.10 -25.04 15.69
C GLY A 71 -7.28 -24.96 17.21
N ASN A 72 -7.12 -26.10 17.87
CA ASN A 72 -7.16 -26.24 19.33
C ASN A 72 -5.83 -26.69 19.95
N LEU A 73 -4.73 -26.55 19.18
CA LEU A 73 -3.36 -26.87 19.62
C LEU A 73 -2.44 -25.69 19.25
N ASP A 74 -1.44 -25.45 20.10
CA ASP A 74 -0.37 -24.52 19.77
C ASP A 74 0.44 -25.02 18.55
N LEU A 75 0.71 -24.12 17.62
CA LEU A 75 1.47 -24.40 16.41
C LEU A 75 2.89 -23.82 16.53
N ASN A 76 3.87 -24.59 16.07
CA ASN A 76 5.28 -24.20 16.08
C ASN A 76 5.93 -24.55 14.74
N ASN A 77 7.06 -23.90 14.44
CA ASN A 77 7.80 -24.04 13.18
C ASN A 77 6.92 -23.70 11.97
N LEU A 78 6.29 -22.52 12.04
CA LEU A 78 5.58 -21.93 10.93
C LEU A 78 6.59 -21.34 9.93
N VAL A 79 6.35 -21.59 8.63
CA VAL A 79 7.10 -20.99 7.53
C VAL A 79 6.10 -20.32 6.61
N VAL A 80 6.20 -19.00 6.47
CA VAL A 80 5.38 -18.23 5.53
C VAL A 80 6.24 -17.88 4.33
N TYR A 81 5.71 -18.09 3.13
CA TYR A 81 6.42 -17.87 1.88
C TYR A 81 5.46 -17.40 0.78
N ASP A 82 6.03 -16.89 -0.31
CA ASP A 82 5.30 -16.38 -1.47
C ASP A 82 5.80 -17.08 -2.74
N ASP A 83 4.89 -17.41 -3.66
CA ASP A 83 5.20 -18.18 -4.87
C ASP A 83 6.01 -17.38 -5.91
N GLN A 84 5.95 -16.03 -5.86
CA GLN A 84 6.74 -15.14 -6.71
C GLN A 84 8.09 -14.76 -6.09
N GLY A 85 8.44 -15.38 -4.96
CA GLY A 85 9.74 -15.18 -4.32
C GLY A 85 9.88 -13.86 -3.55
N VAL A 86 8.76 -13.23 -3.20
CA VAL A 86 8.76 -12.09 -2.28
C VAL A 86 9.38 -12.51 -0.95
N ALA A 87 10.33 -11.72 -0.45
CA ALA A 87 10.95 -11.97 0.84
C ALA A 87 9.97 -11.65 1.97
N VAL A 88 9.42 -12.68 2.61
CA VAL A 88 8.45 -12.55 3.71
C VAL A 88 9.16 -12.47 5.05
N SER A 89 8.80 -11.48 5.88
CA SER A 89 9.32 -11.29 7.24
C SER A 89 8.19 -11.45 8.25
N CYS A 90 8.35 -12.38 9.20
CA CYS A 90 7.38 -12.65 10.26
C CYS A 90 7.95 -12.27 11.64
N PRO A 91 7.11 -11.80 12.59
CA PRO A 91 7.53 -11.46 13.94
C PRO A 91 7.88 -12.69 14.79
N GLN A 92 7.30 -13.85 14.46
CA GLN A 92 7.47 -15.10 15.21
C GLN A 92 7.21 -16.32 14.29
N THR A 93 7.55 -17.51 14.79
CA THR A 93 7.37 -18.80 14.07
C THR A 93 6.47 -19.77 14.83
N SER A 94 5.67 -19.26 15.78
CA SER A 94 4.73 -20.06 16.58
C SER A 94 3.50 -19.23 16.90
N LEU A 95 2.34 -19.90 17.01
CA LEU A 95 1.06 -19.29 17.39
C LEU A 95 0.38 -20.17 18.43
N VAL A 96 -0.02 -19.59 19.56
CA VAL A 96 -0.93 -20.25 20.50
C VAL A 96 -2.34 -20.31 19.93
N VAL A 97 -3.20 -21.11 20.51
CA VAL A 97 -4.59 -21.27 20.05
C VAL A 97 -5.32 -19.91 19.97
N GLY A 98 -5.84 -19.60 18.79
CA GLY A 98 -6.58 -18.37 18.49
C GLY A 98 -5.70 -17.13 18.27
N GLU A 99 -4.38 -17.27 18.29
CA GLU A 99 -3.46 -16.17 18.05
C GLU A 99 -3.32 -15.89 16.55
N THR A 100 -3.16 -14.61 16.21
CA THR A 100 -2.89 -14.12 14.85
C THR A 100 -1.55 -13.38 14.83
N MET A 101 -0.76 -13.55 13.77
CA MET A 101 0.40 -12.73 13.46
C MET A 101 0.27 -12.14 12.07
N ILE A 102 0.93 -11.00 11.83
CA ILE A 102 1.04 -10.37 10.52
C ILE A 102 2.49 -10.44 10.08
N CYS A 103 2.73 -11.14 8.96
CA CYS A 103 4.01 -11.12 8.25
C CYS A 103 3.92 -10.11 7.11
N THR A 104 5.05 -9.57 6.65
CA THR A 104 5.08 -8.56 5.59
C THR A 104 6.08 -8.91 4.51
N GLY A 105 5.75 -8.53 3.27
CA GLY A 105 6.63 -8.55 2.12
C GLY A 105 6.51 -7.22 1.37
N ASN A 106 7.56 -6.83 0.65
CA ASN A 106 7.59 -5.58 -0.11
C ASN A 106 8.06 -5.84 -1.53
N GLY A 107 7.54 -5.04 -2.46
CA GLY A 107 7.92 -5.04 -3.86
C GLY A 107 7.69 -3.67 -4.50
N ILE A 108 7.84 -3.65 -5.82
CA ILE A 108 7.55 -2.48 -6.66
C ILE A 108 6.53 -2.93 -7.71
N ALA A 109 5.54 -2.10 -7.98
CA ALA A 109 4.48 -2.41 -8.94
C ALA A 109 5.04 -2.57 -10.36
N GLU A 110 4.74 -3.70 -10.98
CA GLU A 110 5.04 -4.00 -12.38
C GLU A 110 3.82 -3.72 -13.25
N ALA A 111 4.03 -3.41 -14.54
CA ALA A 111 2.95 -3.09 -15.47
C ALA A 111 1.97 -4.25 -15.70
N GLY A 112 0.69 -3.94 -15.73
CA GLY A 112 -0.39 -4.88 -16.02
C GLY A 112 -0.85 -5.69 -14.81
N GLN A 113 -1.56 -6.79 -15.09
CA GLN A 113 -2.11 -7.63 -14.03
C GLN A 113 -1.01 -8.46 -13.36
N TYR A 114 -0.88 -8.31 -12.06
CA TYR A 114 -0.01 -9.11 -11.21
C TYR A 114 -0.84 -10.01 -10.30
N ALA A 115 -0.31 -11.19 -10.00
CA ALA A 115 -0.89 -12.13 -9.06
C ALA A 115 0.23 -12.88 -8.34
N ASN A 116 0.07 -13.12 -7.06
CA ASN A 116 0.93 -14.00 -6.28
C ASN A 116 0.13 -14.70 -5.18
N ILE A 117 0.69 -15.79 -4.66
CA ILE A 117 0.05 -16.62 -3.65
C ILE A 117 0.95 -16.67 -2.41
N GLY A 118 0.41 -16.24 -1.27
CA GLY A 118 1.03 -16.41 0.03
C GLY A 118 0.64 -17.74 0.63
N CYS A 119 1.61 -18.48 1.16
CA CYS A 119 1.35 -19.77 1.82
C CYS A 119 1.97 -19.80 3.20
N VAL A 120 1.35 -20.59 4.11
CA VAL A 120 1.91 -20.94 5.40
C VAL A 120 1.98 -22.45 5.57
N ASP A 121 3.14 -22.96 5.95
CA ASP A 121 3.36 -24.35 6.32
C ASP A 121 3.61 -24.48 7.82
N VAL A 122 3.03 -25.51 8.43
CA VAL A 122 3.35 -25.96 9.79
C VAL A 122 4.21 -27.21 9.70
N ILE A 123 5.45 -27.15 10.19
CA ILE A 123 6.43 -28.22 10.05
C ILE A 123 6.57 -28.98 11.39
N ARG A 124 6.43 -30.32 11.34
CA ARG A 124 6.70 -31.20 12.48
C ARG A 124 7.62 -32.36 12.05
N ASN A 125 8.73 -32.52 12.77
CA ASN A 125 9.74 -33.56 12.50
C ASN A 125 10.30 -33.50 11.06
N GLY A 126 10.34 -32.32 10.44
CA GLY A 126 10.81 -32.13 9.08
C GLY A 126 9.77 -32.39 7.99
N GLU A 127 8.52 -32.67 8.35
CA GLU A 127 7.40 -32.86 7.42
C GLU A 127 6.37 -31.75 7.57
N VAL A 128 5.78 -31.32 6.47
CA VAL A 128 4.64 -30.38 6.47
C VAL A 128 3.40 -31.17 6.92
N ILE A 129 2.77 -30.70 8.00
CA ILE A 129 1.59 -31.34 8.58
C ILE A 129 0.29 -30.55 8.34
N LEU A 130 0.40 -29.25 8.06
CA LEU A 130 -0.66 -28.35 7.65
C LEU A 130 -0.08 -27.37 6.65
N THR A 131 -0.89 -27.00 5.68
CA THR A 131 -0.63 -25.88 4.76
C THR A 131 -1.92 -25.14 4.49
N ASP A 132 -1.82 -23.84 4.29
CA ASP A 132 -2.89 -23.00 3.78
C ASP A 132 -2.29 -21.93 2.89
N CYS A 133 -3.05 -21.46 1.89
CA CYS A 133 -2.57 -20.52 0.88
C CYS A 133 -3.68 -19.57 0.48
N ASP A 134 -3.32 -18.32 0.24
CA ASP A 134 -4.22 -17.26 -0.17
C ASP A 134 -3.66 -16.46 -1.33
N PRO A 135 -4.43 -16.20 -2.41
CA PRO A 135 -4.00 -15.38 -3.53
C PRO A 135 -4.09 -13.89 -3.21
N SER A 136 -3.37 -13.08 -3.96
CA SER A 136 -3.59 -11.65 -3.98
C SER A 136 -3.19 -11.06 -5.33
N HIS A 137 -3.86 -9.98 -5.72
CA HIS A 137 -3.74 -9.36 -7.02
C HIS A 137 -3.50 -7.86 -6.91
N TYR A 138 -2.93 -7.27 -7.95
CA TYR A 138 -2.99 -5.84 -8.25
C TYR A 138 -2.92 -5.61 -9.75
N TYR A 139 -3.33 -4.44 -10.19
CA TYR A 139 -3.12 -3.97 -11.56
C TYR A 139 -2.14 -2.80 -11.55
N GLY A 140 -0.96 -3.03 -12.15
CA GLY A 140 0.03 -1.96 -12.35
C GLY A 140 -0.36 -1.08 -13.51
N GLU A 141 -0.75 0.18 -13.21
CA GLU A 141 -1.17 1.15 -14.19
C GLU A 141 0.04 1.85 -14.80
N GLU A 142 0.27 1.65 -16.09
CA GLU A 142 1.26 2.45 -16.81
C GLU A 142 0.76 3.89 -16.96
N PRO A 143 1.66 4.88 -16.84
CA PRO A 143 1.28 6.24 -17.19
C PRO A 143 0.74 6.25 -18.63
N PRO A 144 -0.30 7.06 -18.93
CA PRO A 144 -0.83 7.13 -20.28
C PRO A 144 0.31 7.43 -21.27
N PRO A 145 0.32 6.78 -22.45
CA PRO A 145 1.30 7.10 -23.45
C PRO A 145 1.20 8.58 -23.80
N PRO A 146 2.32 9.27 -24.01
CA PRO A 146 2.29 10.66 -24.42
C PRO A 146 1.38 10.81 -25.64
N PRO A 147 0.55 11.86 -25.71
CA PRO A 147 -0.34 12.08 -26.82
C PRO A 147 0.43 12.10 -28.14
N PRO A 148 -0.10 11.51 -29.23
CA PRO A 148 0.52 11.57 -30.53
C PRO A 148 0.43 13.03 -31.04
N GLY A 149 1.55 13.70 -31.10
CA GLY A 149 1.69 15.11 -31.46
C GLY A 149 2.75 15.76 -30.57
N GLY A 150 3.28 16.85 -30.94
CA GLY A 150 4.35 17.53 -30.25
C GLY A 150 5.64 17.45 -31.05
N GLY A 151 5.73 18.31 -32.05
CA GLY A 151 6.92 18.48 -32.86
C GLY A 151 7.76 19.69 -32.44
N ASP A 152 7.25 20.50 -31.50
CA ASP A 152 7.81 21.78 -31.15
C ASP A 152 8.11 21.89 -29.65
N GLY A 153 9.11 22.71 -29.29
CA GLY A 153 9.42 23.03 -27.90
C GLY A 153 10.48 24.13 -27.84
N CYS A 154 10.21 25.14 -27.03
CA CYS A 154 11.18 26.19 -26.75
C CYS A 154 11.86 25.95 -25.40
N THR A 155 13.18 26.08 -25.38
CA THR A 155 13.99 25.77 -24.19
C THR A 155 13.79 26.81 -23.07
N PRO A 156 14.17 26.46 -21.81
CA PRO A 156 14.22 27.44 -20.71
C PRO A 156 15.12 28.65 -21.07
N GLY A 157 16.14 28.41 -21.91
CA GLY A 157 17.02 29.46 -22.42
C GLY A 157 16.32 30.50 -23.27
N TYR A 158 15.30 30.10 -24.05
CA TYR A 158 14.45 30.99 -24.81
C TYR A 158 13.52 31.80 -23.88
N TRP A 159 12.76 31.10 -23.06
CA TRP A 159 11.68 31.70 -22.27
C TRP A 159 12.15 32.69 -21.20
N LYS A 160 13.38 32.56 -20.68
CA LYS A 160 13.92 33.46 -19.62
C LYS A 160 14.46 34.80 -20.16
N GLN A 161 14.51 35.00 -21.48
CA GLN A 161 15.03 36.23 -22.07
C GLN A 161 13.92 37.29 -22.14
N ASP A 162 14.21 38.51 -21.70
CA ASP A 162 13.26 39.61 -21.62
C ASP A 162 12.61 39.97 -22.98
N GLN A 163 13.33 39.74 -24.06
CA GLN A 163 12.86 39.95 -25.43
C GLN A 163 11.79 38.98 -25.86
N HIS A 164 11.53 37.91 -25.11
CA HIS A 164 10.52 36.88 -25.40
C HIS A 164 9.35 36.90 -24.41
N PHE A 165 9.31 37.88 -23.47
CA PHE A 165 8.20 37.96 -22.51
C PHE A 165 6.85 38.29 -23.15
N ASP A 166 6.84 38.87 -24.35
CA ASP A 166 5.63 39.10 -25.14
C ASP A 166 5.04 37.80 -25.72
N SER A 167 5.81 36.73 -25.78
CA SER A 167 5.36 35.40 -26.20
C SER A 167 4.79 34.56 -25.03
N TRP A 168 4.82 35.06 -23.77
CA TRP A 168 4.19 34.40 -22.64
C TRP A 168 2.67 34.52 -22.72
N VAL A 169 1.97 33.40 -22.90
CA VAL A 169 0.52 33.36 -23.03
C VAL A 169 -0.11 32.84 -21.74
N GLY A 170 -1.01 33.63 -21.16
CA GLY A 170 -1.76 33.25 -19.96
C GLY A 170 -1.01 33.37 -18.65
N TYR A 171 0.30 33.62 -18.70
CA TYR A 171 1.19 33.76 -17.55
C TYR A 171 2.10 34.97 -17.66
N SER A 172 2.65 35.39 -16.52
CA SER A 172 3.57 36.50 -16.40
C SER A 172 4.87 36.07 -15.72
N PRO A 173 6.04 36.66 -16.08
CA PRO A 173 7.31 36.37 -15.40
C PRO A 173 7.28 36.56 -13.88
N SER A 174 6.40 37.42 -13.36
CA SER A 174 6.21 37.71 -11.94
C SER A 174 5.23 36.80 -11.21
N ASP A 175 4.53 35.89 -11.92
CA ASP A 175 3.57 34.99 -11.30
C ASP A 175 4.30 34.03 -10.35
N SER A 176 3.64 33.69 -9.23
CA SER A 176 4.21 32.79 -8.23
C SER A 176 4.30 31.36 -8.78
N PHE A 177 5.50 30.78 -8.71
CA PHE A 177 5.71 29.38 -9.06
C PHE A 177 4.79 28.45 -8.25
N ASP A 178 4.76 28.65 -6.92
CA ASP A 178 3.95 27.84 -6.01
C ASP A 178 2.46 27.93 -6.30
N ALA A 179 1.97 29.13 -6.65
CA ALA A 179 0.56 29.32 -6.93
C ALA A 179 0.12 28.67 -8.25
N ILE A 180 1.01 28.62 -9.25
CA ILE A 180 0.73 28.02 -10.56
C ILE A 180 0.82 26.50 -10.49
N PHE A 181 1.91 25.97 -9.93
CA PHE A 181 2.12 24.52 -9.88
C PHE A 181 1.49 23.82 -8.65
N GLY A 182 1.07 24.58 -7.63
CA GLY A 182 0.50 24.00 -6.41
C GLY A 182 1.52 23.28 -5.51
N VAL A 183 2.78 23.70 -5.57
CA VAL A 183 3.91 23.09 -4.83
C VAL A 183 4.57 24.09 -3.90
N SER A 184 5.55 23.67 -3.12
CA SER A 184 6.34 24.52 -2.23
C SER A 184 7.79 24.60 -2.72
N TYR A 185 8.02 25.41 -3.74
CA TYR A 185 9.35 25.68 -4.32
C TYR A 185 9.83 27.11 -3.99
N GLY A 186 8.92 28.08 -4.10
CA GLY A 186 9.17 29.50 -3.88
C GLY A 186 9.51 30.27 -5.16
N GLY A 187 9.49 31.60 -5.04
CA GLY A 187 9.85 32.51 -6.12
C GLY A 187 8.80 32.66 -7.21
N THR A 188 9.23 33.26 -8.32
CA THR A 188 8.41 33.53 -9.50
C THR A 188 8.68 32.53 -10.62
N LEU A 189 7.83 32.51 -11.66
CA LEU A 189 8.07 31.69 -12.86
C LEU A 189 9.40 32.05 -13.53
N LEU A 190 9.75 33.35 -13.61
CA LEU A 190 11.03 33.75 -14.19
C LEU A 190 12.23 33.27 -13.37
N GLU A 191 12.16 33.33 -12.04
CA GLU A 191 13.18 32.78 -11.15
C GLU A 191 13.30 31.27 -11.30
N GLY A 192 12.18 30.55 -11.47
CA GLY A 192 12.15 29.13 -11.82
C GLY A 192 12.85 28.84 -13.15
N ALA A 193 12.53 29.59 -14.21
CA ALA A 193 13.15 29.44 -15.52
C ALA A 193 14.66 29.72 -15.53
N ASP A 194 15.18 30.58 -14.65
CA ASP A 194 16.62 30.89 -14.49
C ASP A 194 17.30 30.14 -13.34
N ALA A 195 16.60 29.25 -12.63
CA ALA A 195 17.15 28.53 -11.48
C ALA A 195 18.43 27.77 -11.83
N LYS A 196 19.39 27.75 -10.91
CA LYS A 196 20.69 27.07 -11.10
C LYS A 196 20.75 25.79 -10.25
N GLY A 197 21.50 24.81 -10.71
CA GLY A 197 21.69 23.55 -10.00
C GLY A 197 20.85 22.40 -10.56
N GLY A 198 20.88 21.27 -9.87
CA GLY A 198 20.16 20.04 -10.22
C GLY A 198 18.90 19.82 -9.38
N LYS A 199 18.35 18.61 -9.46
CA LYS A 199 17.14 18.17 -8.74
C LYS A 199 15.96 19.11 -9.00
N GLU A 200 15.28 19.58 -7.95
CA GLU A 200 14.14 20.48 -8.01
C GLU A 200 14.38 21.74 -8.85
N ASN A 201 15.58 22.31 -8.79
CA ASN A 201 15.94 23.48 -9.60
C ASN A 201 16.03 23.15 -11.11
N ALA A 202 16.48 21.96 -11.45
CA ALA A 202 16.50 21.51 -12.83
C ALA A 202 15.08 21.26 -13.33
N LEU A 203 14.24 20.62 -12.53
CA LEU A 203 12.83 20.45 -12.84
C LEU A 203 12.14 21.81 -13.00
N ALA A 204 12.33 22.74 -12.07
CA ALA A 204 11.69 24.06 -12.14
C ALA A 204 11.98 24.80 -13.46
N ARG A 205 13.23 24.76 -13.94
CA ARG A 205 13.58 25.35 -15.25
C ARG A 205 12.79 24.76 -16.40
N HIS A 206 12.76 23.42 -16.49
CA HIS A 206 12.11 22.73 -17.59
C HIS A 206 10.58 22.74 -17.45
N ALA A 207 10.05 22.79 -16.24
CA ALA A 207 8.62 22.92 -15.94
C ALA A 207 8.05 24.28 -16.39
N VAL A 208 8.77 25.38 -16.14
CA VAL A 208 8.34 26.70 -16.64
C VAL A 208 8.35 26.74 -18.17
N ALA A 209 9.38 26.18 -18.81
CA ALA A 209 9.41 26.11 -20.27
C ALA A 209 8.27 25.23 -20.80
N ALA A 210 8.00 24.07 -20.20
CA ALA A 210 6.90 23.18 -20.55
C ALA A 210 5.54 23.88 -20.40
N LEU A 211 5.34 24.62 -19.29
CA LEU A 211 4.12 25.41 -19.05
C LEU A 211 3.88 26.42 -20.17
N LEU A 212 4.92 27.18 -20.53
CA LEU A 212 4.81 28.25 -21.54
C LEU A 212 4.66 27.67 -22.95
N ASN A 213 5.34 26.57 -23.25
CA ASN A 213 5.15 25.84 -24.51
C ASN A 213 3.71 25.32 -24.63
N SER A 214 3.16 24.73 -23.55
CA SER A 214 1.81 24.15 -23.56
C SER A 214 0.68 25.17 -23.66
N THR A 215 0.93 26.45 -23.39
CA THR A 215 -0.07 27.52 -23.47
C THR A 215 0.05 28.40 -24.69
N ASN A 216 1.18 28.37 -25.37
CA ASN A 216 1.35 29.17 -26.56
C ASN A 216 0.74 28.45 -27.78
N PRO A 217 -0.23 29.07 -28.49
CA PRO A 217 -0.95 28.43 -29.58
C PRO A 217 -0.07 28.17 -30.84
N ASP A 218 1.08 28.82 -30.92
CA ASP A 218 2.03 28.66 -32.02
C ASP A 218 3.10 27.60 -31.76
N VAL A 219 2.98 26.85 -30.62
CA VAL A 219 3.86 25.74 -30.24
C VAL A 219 3.03 24.47 -30.17
N ASP A 220 3.33 23.50 -31.02
CA ASP A 220 2.71 22.17 -30.98
C ASP A 220 3.42 21.31 -29.93
N TYR A 221 3.09 21.59 -28.64
CA TYR A 221 3.72 20.96 -27.50
C TYR A 221 3.02 19.65 -27.12
N LEU A 222 3.80 18.63 -26.77
CA LEU A 222 3.31 17.28 -26.46
C LEU A 222 2.32 17.23 -25.31
N TYR A 223 2.61 17.95 -24.22
CA TYR A 223 1.80 17.91 -22.99
C TYR A 223 0.85 19.10 -22.92
N SER A 224 -0.37 18.85 -22.47
CA SER A 224 -1.30 19.92 -22.11
C SER A 224 -0.82 20.65 -20.83
N THR A 225 -1.30 21.86 -20.63
CA THR A 225 -1.00 22.65 -19.41
C THR A 225 -1.37 21.90 -18.12
N ALA A 226 -2.49 21.17 -18.13
CA ALA A 226 -2.94 20.40 -16.97
C ALA A 226 -2.01 19.22 -16.67
N GLU A 227 -1.53 18.52 -17.70
CA GLU A 227 -0.55 17.44 -17.54
C GLU A 227 0.78 17.97 -17.01
N VAL A 228 1.29 19.07 -17.55
CA VAL A 228 2.52 19.70 -17.04
C VAL A 228 2.40 20.02 -15.56
N ILE A 229 1.28 20.61 -15.13
CA ILE A 229 1.07 20.95 -13.71
C ILE A 229 1.00 19.68 -12.85
N SER A 230 0.25 18.66 -13.27
CA SER A 230 0.14 17.39 -12.56
C SER A 230 1.50 16.71 -12.39
N MET A 231 2.28 16.59 -13.47
CA MET A 231 3.61 15.97 -13.46
C MET A 231 4.58 16.67 -12.50
N VAL A 232 4.50 18.01 -12.40
CA VAL A 232 5.30 18.78 -11.43
C VAL A 232 4.84 18.48 -10.00
N GLN A 233 3.54 18.43 -9.76
CA GLN A 233 2.98 18.11 -8.43
C GLN A 233 3.44 16.72 -7.97
N ASP A 234 3.37 15.73 -8.83
CA ASP A 234 3.78 14.35 -8.53
C ASP A 234 5.28 14.25 -8.23
N ALA A 235 6.11 14.94 -9.02
CA ALA A 235 7.55 15.00 -8.76
C ALA A 235 7.90 15.69 -7.42
N PHE A 236 7.16 16.73 -7.03
CA PHE A 236 7.36 17.37 -5.73
C PHE A 236 6.82 16.53 -4.57
N ALA A 237 5.73 15.79 -4.78
CA ALA A 237 5.16 14.91 -3.77
C ALA A 237 6.06 13.69 -3.49
N SER A 238 6.65 13.11 -4.52
CA SER A 238 7.57 11.96 -4.40
C SER A 238 9.00 12.35 -4.02
N GLY A 239 9.44 13.57 -4.38
CA GLY A 239 10.84 13.99 -4.29
C GLY A 239 11.73 13.47 -5.43
N GLU A 240 11.14 12.79 -6.42
CA GLU A 240 11.82 12.25 -7.62
C GLU A 240 11.69 13.24 -8.78
N PHE A 241 12.67 14.11 -8.94
CA PHE A 241 12.62 15.23 -9.88
C PHE A 241 13.15 14.91 -11.28
N ASN A 242 14.02 13.89 -11.39
CA ASN A 242 14.83 13.70 -12.61
C ASN A 242 13.98 13.19 -13.76
N ASP A 243 13.10 12.24 -13.54
CA ASP A 243 12.33 11.60 -14.61
C ASP A 243 11.39 12.62 -15.29
N THR A 244 10.64 13.39 -14.49
CA THR A 244 9.81 14.48 -15.02
C THR A 244 10.64 15.57 -15.70
N LYS A 245 11.81 15.93 -15.13
CA LYS A 245 12.73 16.86 -15.72
C LYS A 245 13.23 16.37 -17.10
N ASP A 246 13.60 15.10 -17.21
CA ASP A 246 14.11 14.51 -18.47
C ASP A 246 13.04 14.50 -19.56
N LEU A 247 11.79 14.17 -19.23
CA LEU A 247 10.66 14.26 -20.17
C LEU A 247 10.42 15.68 -20.68
N PHE A 248 10.43 16.67 -19.80
CA PHE A 248 10.27 18.07 -20.21
C PHE A 248 11.50 18.59 -20.98
N GLU A 249 12.72 18.19 -20.61
CA GLU A 249 13.94 18.56 -21.33
C GLU A 249 13.90 18.07 -22.78
N GLU A 250 13.60 16.78 -22.96
CA GLU A 250 13.48 16.18 -24.30
C GLU A 250 12.48 16.94 -25.16
N GLN A 251 11.28 17.22 -24.64
CA GLN A 251 10.27 17.91 -25.41
C GLN A 251 10.58 19.39 -25.63
N ASN A 252 11.15 20.10 -24.64
CA ASN A 252 11.55 21.50 -24.77
C ASN A 252 12.67 21.72 -25.80
N GLU A 253 13.42 20.68 -26.17
CA GLU A 253 14.53 20.73 -27.14
C GLU A 253 14.16 20.32 -28.58
N MET A 254 12.87 20.01 -28.83
CA MET A 254 12.41 19.57 -30.16
C MET A 254 12.53 20.64 -31.25
N GLY A 255 12.68 21.91 -30.88
CA GLY A 255 12.84 23.04 -31.80
C GLY A 255 11.78 24.11 -31.56
N CYS A 256 12.21 25.35 -31.45
CA CYS A 256 11.34 26.48 -31.11
C CYS A 256 10.77 27.12 -32.38
N PRO A 257 9.44 27.10 -32.62
CA PRO A 257 8.83 27.74 -33.79
C PRO A 257 8.72 29.25 -33.67
N LEU A 258 8.92 29.80 -32.46
CA LEU A 258 8.79 31.25 -32.15
C LEU A 258 10.03 32.08 -32.49
N ASN A 259 11.06 31.51 -33.07
CA ASN A 259 12.32 32.20 -33.44
C ASN A 259 12.20 32.92 -34.78
#